data_63f588366d9c2f9f6e21b284233210a4
#
_entry.id   63f588366d9c2f9f6e21b284233210a4
#
_cell.length_a   1.000
_cell.length_b   1.000
_cell.length_c   1.000
_cell.angle_alpha   90.00
_cell.angle_beta   90.00
_cell.angle_gamma   90.00
#
_symmetry.space_group_name_H-M   'P 1'
#
loop_
_entity.id
_entity.type
_entity.pdbx_description
1 polymer ?
#
loop_
_entity_poly.entity_id
_entity_poly.type
_entity_poly.pdbx_seq_one_letter_code
_entity_poly.pdbx_strand_id
1 'polypeptide(L)'
;MENNNEYVVDKINHLINIAEDGKEGYENAAEEIKDSGVKGSFLLFAQDRLVYASQLREIVGQLHGEAEDKGGGSVGSLHRVWMDIKSTFTGGDADAIINTCITGEEAAIKEYKLVLDDDEIPESCKPLIGKQLNGIEQALASIKSHVHEKV
;
A
#
# COMPACT_ATOMS: atom_id res chain seq x y z
N MET A 1 -14.17 -24.38 10.01
CA MET A 1 -12.73 -24.34 9.88
C MET A 1 -12.27 -23.96 8.51
N GLU A 2 -12.82 -24.58 7.47
CA GLU A 2 -12.52 -24.13 6.12
C GLU A 2 -12.98 -22.71 5.88
N ASN A 3 -14.16 -22.34 6.44
CA ASN A 3 -14.69 -20.99 6.31
C ASN A 3 -13.78 -19.95 6.95
N ASN A 4 -13.14 -20.31 8.07
CA ASN A 4 -12.24 -19.40 8.75
C ASN A 4 -10.98 -19.18 7.92
N ASN A 5 -10.48 -20.21 7.28
CA ASN A 5 -9.29 -20.12 6.45
C ASN A 5 -9.55 -19.24 5.20
N GLU A 6 -10.71 -19.42 4.58
CA GLU A 6 -11.09 -18.58 3.44
C GLU A 6 -11.19 -17.11 3.84
N TYR A 7 -11.76 -16.86 5.02
CA TYR A 7 -11.86 -15.50 5.54
C TYR A 7 -10.48 -14.87 5.70
N VAL A 8 -9.55 -15.61 6.30
CA VAL A 8 -8.18 -15.13 6.50
C VAL A 8 -7.51 -14.86 5.17
N VAL A 9 -7.62 -15.80 4.22
CA VAL A 9 -7.03 -15.64 2.88
C VAL A 9 -7.60 -14.39 2.20
N ASP A 10 -8.91 -14.14 2.32
CA ASP A 10 -9.52 -12.96 1.73
C ASP A 10 -8.94 -11.68 2.33
N LYS A 11 -8.71 -11.65 3.63
CA LYS A 11 -8.15 -10.47 4.29
C LYS A 11 -6.69 -10.24 3.87
N ILE A 12 -5.92 -11.30 3.75
CA ILE A 12 -4.54 -11.18 3.29
C ILE A 12 -4.50 -10.74 1.82
N ASN A 13 -5.38 -11.29 0.98
CA ASN A 13 -5.49 -10.86 -0.42
C ASN A 13 -5.86 -9.38 -0.53
N HIS A 14 -6.68 -8.88 0.38
CA HIS A 14 -7.01 -7.48 0.46
C HIS A 14 -5.74 -6.63 0.68
N LEU A 15 -4.87 -7.07 1.58
CA LEU A 15 -3.60 -6.37 1.83
C LEU A 15 -2.65 -6.47 0.63
N ILE A 16 -2.66 -7.59 -0.09
CA ILE A 16 -1.86 -7.75 -1.30
C ILE A 16 -2.29 -6.70 -2.34
N ASN A 17 -3.59 -6.55 -2.54
CA ASN A 17 -4.11 -5.56 -3.48
C ASN A 17 -3.71 -4.14 -3.07
N ILE A 18 -3.75 -3.84 -1.79
CA ILE A 18 -3.32 -2.54 -1.26
C ILE A 18 -1.84 -2.31 -1.56
N ALA A 19 -1.01 -3.31 -1.34
CA ALA A 19 0.42 -3.21 -1.61
C ALA A 19 0.70 -2.99 -3.10
N GLU A 20 0.01 -3.72 -3.96
CA GLU A 20 0.21 -3.59 -5.41
C GLU A 20 -0.27 -2.26 -5.94
N ASP A 21 -1.40 -1.77 -5.44
CA ASP A 21 -1.90 -0.46 -5.82
C ASP A 21 -0.94 0.65 -5.38
N GLY A 22 -0.39 0.52 -4.19
CA GLY A 22 0.60 1.48 -3.69
C GLY A 22 1.87 1.47 -4.51
N LYS A 23 2.33 0.28 -4.89
CA LYS A 23 3.51 0.13 -5.76
C LYS A 23 3.30 0.88 -7.07
N GLU A 24 2.19 0.60 -7.75
CA GLU A 24 1.89 1.23 -9.02
C GLU A 24 1.71 2.73 -8.86
N GLY A 25 1.05 3.16 -7.80
CA GLY A 25 0.85 4.58 -7.52
C GLY A 25 2.15 5.32 -7.32
N TYR A 26 3.08 4.75 -6.55
CA TYR A 26 4.38 5.38 -6.35
C TYR A 26 5.22 5.39 -7.62
N GLU A 27 5.12 4.37 -8.44
CA GLU A 27 5.82 4.37 -9.74
C GLU A 27 5.30 5.49 -10.63
N ASN A 28 3.98 5.64 -10.69
CA ASN A 28 3.37 6.73 -11.45
C ASN A 28 3.76 8.10 -10.89
N ALA A 29 3.76 8.24 -9.57
CA ALA A 29 4.15 9.48 -8.93
C ALA A 29 5.61 9.82 -9.23
N ALA A 30 6.48 8.83 -9.22
CA ALA A 30 7.90 9.03 -9.52
C ALA A 30 8.12 9.52 -10.94
N GLU A 31 7.29 9.08 -11.89
CA GLU A 31 7.38 9.53 -13.28
C GLU A 31 7.01 11.01 -13.42
N GLU A 32 6.08 11.49 -12.57
CA GLU A 32 5.55 12.84 -12.71
C GLU A 32 6.28 13.87 -11.86
N ILE A 33 6.98 13.45 -10.81
CA ILE A 33 7.65 14.37 -9.89
C ILE A 33 9.02 14.74 -10.44
N LYS A 34 9.39 16.01 -10.35
CA LYS A 34 10.66 16.51 -10.92
C LYS A 34 11.83 16.46 -9.93
N ASP A 35 11.53 16.61 -8.65
CA ASP A 35 12.57 16.58 -7.62
C ASP A 35 13.20 15.19 -7.54
N SER A 36 14.51 15.10 -7.76
CA SER A 36 15.19 13.82 -7.83
C SER A 36 15.22 13.09 -6.48
N GLY A 37 15.26 13.84 -5.39
CA GLY A 37 15.24 13.24 -4.04
C GLY A 37 13.89 12.63 -3.73
N VAL A 38 12.81 13.33 -4.03
CA VAL A 38 11.45 12.83 -3.83
C VAL A 38 11.20 11.64 -4.76
N LYS A 39 11.63 11.75 -6.02
CA LYS A 39 11.52 10.65 -6.97
C LYS A 39 12.20 9.38 -6.44
N GLY A 40 13.41 9.52 -5.93
CA GLY A 40 14.15 8.38 -5.36
C GLY A 40 13.39 7.75 -4.20
N SER A 41 12.82 8.56 -3.32
CA SER A 41 12.02 8.07 -2.21
C SER A 41 10.80 7.29 -2.70
N PHE A 42 10.09 7.82 -3.70
CA PHE A 42 8.91 7.14 -4.24
C PHE A 42 9.28 5.80 -4.85
N LEU A 43 10.41 5.72 -5.56
CA LEU A 43 10.85 4.45 -6.14
C LEU A 43 11.21 3.44 -5.05
N LEU A 44 11.80 3.88 -3.95
CA LEU A 44 12.06 2.99 -2.81
C LEU A 44 10.77 2.50 -2.18
N PHE A 45 9.79 3.38 -2.00
CA PHE A 45 8.50 2.98 -1.45
C PHE A 45 7.78 1.99 -2.36
N ALA A 46 7.89 2.16 -3.68
CA ALA A 46 7.33 1.21 -4.63
C ALA A 46 7.99 -0.16 -4.49
N GLN A 47 9.31 -0.18 -4.33
CA GLN A 47 10.05 -1.42 -4.14
C GLN A 47 9.65 -2.12 -2.84
N ASP A 48 9.47 -1.34 -1.76
CA ASP A 48 9.01 -1.90 -0.49
C ASP A 48 7.65 -2.56 -0.64
N ARG A 49 6.74 -1.95 -1.39
CA ARG A 49 5.41 -2.51 -1.61
C ARG A 49 5.45 -3.80 -2.41
N LEU A 50 6.37 -3.90 -3.34
CA LEU A 50 6.58 -5.15 -4.07
C LEU A 50 6.99 -6.28 -3.12
N VAL A 51 7.91 -5.97 -2.18
CA VAL A 51 8.34 -6.93 -1.16
C VAL A 51 7.16 -7.31 -0.27
N TYR A 52 6.36 -6.32 0.16
CA TYR A 52 5.20 -6.59 1.01
C TYR A 52 4.21 -7.54 0.32
N ALA A 53 3.91 -7.30 -0.96
CA ALA A 53 3.01 -8.17 -1.70
C ALA A 53 3.55 -9.59 -1.77
N SER A 54 4.84 -9.74 -2.03
CA SER A 54 5.50 -11.05 -2.09
C SER A 54 5.40 -11.79 -0.75
N GLN A 55 5.67 -11.10 0.35
CA GLN A 55 5.59 -11.67 1.68
C GLN A 55 4.16 -12.12 2.03
N LEU A 56 3.19 -11.30 1.64
CA LEU A 56 1.78 -11.62 1.89
C LEU A 56 1.33 -12.82 1.06
N ARG A 57 1.81 -12.93 -0.19
CA ARG A 57 1.52 -14.10 -1.02
C ARG A 57 2.06 -15.37 -0.41
N GLU A 58 3.20 -15.30 0.25
CA GLU A 58 3.77 -16.43 0.96
C GLU A 58 2.84 -16.90 2.07
N ILE A 59 2.25 -15.95 2.82
CA ILE A 59 1.28 -16.28 3.86
C ILE A 59 0.08 -17.00 3.24
N VAL A 60 -0.45 -16.49 2.13
CA VAL A 60 -1.59 -17.13 1.44
C VAL A 60 -1.25 -18.55 1.04
N GLY A 61 -0.03 -18.77 0.52
CA GLY A 61 0.42 -20.10 0.17
C GLY A 61 0.49 -21.04 1.37
N GLN A 62 0.97 -20.54 2.50
CA GLN A 62 1.03 -21.34 3.74
C GLN A 62 -0.37 -21.69 4.25
N LEU A 63 -1.35 -20.87 3.97
CA LEU A 63 -2.74 -21.12 4.33
C LEU A 63 -3.46 -21.98 3.28
N HIS A 64 -2.75 -22.45 2.26
CA HIS A 64 -3.29 -23.25 1.16
C HIS A 64 -4.37 -22.51 0.37
N GLY A 65 -4.24 -21.16 0.31
CA GLY A 65 -5.13 -20.34 -0.47
C GLY A 65 -4.50 -19.95 -1.79
N GLU A 66 -5.19 -19.10 -2.55
CA GLU A 66 -4.70 -18.56 -3.80
C GLU A 66 -4.64 -17.05 -3.73
N ALA A 67 -3.50 -16.48 -4.10
CA ALA A 67 -3.37 -15.05 -4.18
C ALA A 67 -4.14 -14.54 -5.40
N GLU A 68 -4.89 -13.46 -5.22
CA GLU A 68 -5.63 -12.84 -6.30
C GLU A 68 -4.86 -11.64 -6.82
N ASP A 69 -4.77 -11.54 -8.14
CA ASP A 69 -4.07 -10.43 -8.78
C ASP A 69 -5.03 -9.39 -9.33
N LYS A 70 -6.24 -9.34 -8.79
CA LYS A 70 -7.25 -8.40 -9.26
C LYS A 70 -7.21 -7.13 -8.42
N GLY A 71 -6.51 -6.12 -8.91
CA GLY A 71 -6.59 -4.82 -8.29
C GLY A 71 -8.03 -4.33 -8.33
N GLY A 72 -8.42 -3.58 -7.35
CA GLY A 72 -9.69 -2.89 -7.35
C GLY A 72 -10.87 -3.57 -6.68
N GLY A 73 -10.85 -4.84 -6.37
CA GLY A 73 -11.99 -5.54 -5.77
C GLY A 73 -12.61 -4.75 -4.63
N SER A 74 -12.48 -5.23 -3.40
CA SER A 74 -13.02 -4.52 -2.23
C SER A 74 -12.29 -3.22 -1.91
N VAL A 75 -11.13 -2.99 -2.53
CA VAL A 75 -10.34 -1.76 -2.35
C VAL A 75 -10.39 -0.85 -3.58
N GLY A 76 -11.47 -0.94 -4.36
CA GLY A 76 -11.61 -0.15 -5.58
C GLY A 76 -11.44 1.35 -5.37
N SER A 77 -11.96 1.89 -4.26
CA SER A 77 -11.83 3.32 -3.98
C SER A 77 -10.37 3.72 -3.73
N LEU A 78 -9.61 2.89 -3.03
CA LEU A 78 -8.20 3.13 -2.77
C LEU A 78 -7.40 3.00 -4.07
N HIS A 79 -7.73 2.00 -4.88
CA HIS A 79 -7.11 1.84 -6.20
C HIS A 79 -7.28 3.13 -7.02
N ARG A 80 -8.48 3.70 -7.03
CA ARG A 80 -8.76 4.94 -7.77
C ARG A 80 -7.93 6.12 -7.26
N VAL A 81 -7.72 6.21 -5.95
CA VAL A 81 -6.90 7.27 -5.36
C VAL A 81 -5.50 7.24 -5.99
N TRP A 82 -4.88 6.05 -6.03
CA TRP A 82 -3.54 5.90 -6.58
C TRP A 82 -3.51 6.12 -8.09
N MET A 83 -4.52 5.65 -8.80
CA MET A 83 -4.55 5.78 -10.26
C MET A 83 -4.80 7.21 -10.72
N ASP A 84 -5.43 8.03 -9.89
CA ASP A 84 -5.68 9.43 -10.19
C ASP A 84 -4.39 10.22 -10.38
N ILE A 85 -3.27 9.76 -9.82
CA ILE A 85 -1.99 10.42 -10.00
C ILE A 85 -1.67 10.61 -11.47
N LYS A 86 -1.87 9.55 -12.26
CA LYS A 86 -1.50 9.56 -13.67
C LYS A 86 -2.43 10.42 -14.51
N SER A 87 -3.73 10.43 -14.19
CA SER A 87 -4.73 11.13 -15.00
C SER A 87 -4.89 12.60 -14.62
N THR A 88 -4.63 12.95 -13.36
CA THR A 88 -4.93 14.28 -12.83
C THR A 88 -3.74 15.24 -12.89
N PHE A 89 -2.52 14.71 -12.92
CA PHE A 89 -1.32 15.55 -12.72
C PHE A 89 -0.43 15.63 -13.96
N THR A 90 -1.03 15.91 -15.09
CA THR A 90 -0.30 16.07 -16.33
C THR A 90 0.49 17.38 -16.38
N GLY A 91 0.70 18.04 -15.30
CA GLY A 91 1.47 19.28 -15.25
C GLY A 91 2.60 19.25 -14.24
N GLY A 92 2.75 18.13 -13.56
CA GLY A 92 3.83 17.99 -12.58
C GLY A 92 3.63 18.81 -11.31
N ASP A 93 2.37 19.04 -10.89
CA ASP A 93 2.10 19.70 -9.63
C ASP A 93 2.54 18.81 -8.48
N ALA A 94 3.73 19.11 -7.94
CA ALA A 94 4.36 18.30 -6.91
C ALA A 94 3.49 18.19 -5.65
N ASP A 95 2.87 19.30 -5.25
CA ASP A 95 2.06 19.29 -4.03
C ASP A 95 0.83 18.39 -4.18
N ALA A 96 0.19 18.43 -5.35
CA ALA A 96 -0.97 17.58 -5.60
C ALA A 96 -0.58 16.10 -5.60
N ILE A 97 0.55 15.78 -6.22
CA ILE A 97 1.06 14.40 -6.25
C ILE A 97 1.35 13.91 -4.83
N ILE A 98 2.06 14.73 -4.04
CA ILE A 98 2.40 14.39 -2.66
C ILE A 98 1.14 14.20 -1.82
N ASN A 99 0.17 15.09 -1.96
CA ASN A 99 -1.09 14.98 -1.21
C ASN A 99 -1.86 13.71 -1.57
N THR A 100 -1.84 13.30 -2.83
CA THR A 100 -2.48 12.05 -3.25
C THR A 100 -1.78 10.85 -2.61
N CYS A 101 -0.45 10.87 -2.56
CA CYS A 101 0.30 9.81 -1.90
C CYS A 101 -0.02 9.75 -0.40
N ILE A 102 -0.16 10.90 0.26
CA ILE A 102 -0.54 10.96 1.67
C ILE A 102 -1.91 10.30 1.86
N THR A 103 -2.87 10.65 1.02
CA THR A 103 -4.22 10.08 1.10
C THR A 103 -4.19 8.56 0.93
N GLY A 104 -3.42 8.08 -0.05
CA GLY A 104 -3.27 6.64 -0.29
C GLY A 104 -2.64 5.93 0.90
N GLU A 105 -1.60 6.52 1.49
CA GLU A 105 -0.94 5.91 2.63
C GLU A 105 -1.83 5.87 3.87
N GLU A 106 -2.56 6.95 4.12
CA GLU A 106 -3.47 6.98 5.27
C GLU A 106 -4.56 5.92 5.14
N ALA A 107 -5.07 5.72 3.92
CA ALA A 107 -6.05 4.67 3.67
C ALA A 107 -5.45 3.28 3.86
N ALA A 108 -4.22 3.06 3.39
CA ALA A 108 -3.54 1.78 3.56
C ALA A 108 -3.31 1.47 5.04
N ILE A 109 -2.89 2.46 5.81
CA ILE A 109 -2.67 2.31 7.25
C ILE A 109 -3.97 1.88 7.94
N LYS A 110 -5.07 2.51 7.59
CA LYS A 110 -6.37 2.17 8.16
C LYS A 110 -6.73 0.71 7.88
N GLU A 111 -6.53 0.25 6.65
CA GLU A 111 -6.86 -1.12 6.28
C GLU A 111 -5.95 -2.13 6.98
N TYR A 112 -4.67 -1.83 7.09
CA TYR A 112 -3.73 -2.69 7.83
C TYR A 112 -4.12 -2.81 9.30
N LYS A 113 -4.52 -1.71 9.92
CA LYS A 113 -4.94 -1.72 11.33
C LYS A 113 -6.20 -2.54 11.54
N LEU A 114 -7.15 -2.48 10.59
CA LEU A 114 -8.34 -3.31 10.67
C LEU A 114 -8.01 -4.79 10.67
N VAL A 115 -7.05 -5.20 9.84
CA VAL A 115 -6.63 -6.60 9.80
C VAL A 115 -5.93 -7.00 11.10
N LEU A 116 -5.05 -6.14 11.61
CA LEU A 116 -4.33 -6.43 12.86
C LEU A 116 -5.26 -6.53 14.07
N ASP A 117 -6.33 -5.76 14.07
CA ASP A 117 -7.31 -5.77 15.18
C ASP A 117 -8.32 -6.90 15.05
N ASP A 118 -8.31 -7.63 13.95
CA ASP A 118 -9.25 -8.70 13.68
C ASP A 118 -8.82 -9.96 14.41
N ASP A 119 -9.63 -10.42 15.36
CA ASP A 119 -9.33 -11.61 16.16
C ASP A 119 -9.31 -12.89 15.33
N GLU A 120 -9.93 -12.89 14.15
CA GLU A 120 -9.95 -14.05 13.27
C GLU A 120 -8.61 -14.27 12.55
N ILE A 121 -7.75 -13.25 12.52
CA ILE A 121 -6.44 -13.38 11.90
C ILE A 121 -5.50 -14.11 12.86
N PRO A 122 -4.83 -15.19 12.40
CA PRO A 122 -3.91 -15.92 13.27
C PRO A 122 -2.79 -15.04 13.81
N GLU A 123 -2.44 -15.26 15.06
CA GLU A 123 -1.36 -14.51 15.70
C GLU A 123 -0.03 -14.69 14.96
N SER A 124 0.15 -15.82 14.29
CA SER A 124 1.37 -16.07 13.51
C SER A 124 1.54 -15.14 12.31
N CYS A 125 0.43 -14.55 11.82
CA CYS A 125 0.48 -13.62 10.68
C CYS A 125 0.75 -12.19 11.13
N LYS A 126 0.45 -11.86 12.36
CA LYS A 126 0.46 -10.46 12.82
C LYS A 126 1.84 -9.81 12.89
N PRO A 127 2.92 -10.51 13.27
CA PRO A 127 4.23 -9.84 13.27
C PRO A 127 4.63 -9.29 11.91
N LEU A 128 4.43 -10.03 10.84
CA LEU A 128 4.76 -9.57 9.50
C LEU A 128 3.88 -8.39 9.09
N ILE A 129 2.58 -8.51 9.32
CA ILE A 129 1.63 -7.45 8.96
C ILE A 129 1.95 -6.17 9.74
N GLY A 130 2.27 -6.31 11.03
CA GLY A 130 2.64 -5.17 11.86
C GLY A 130 3.93 -4.51 11.41
N LYS A 131 4.90 -5.30 10.96
CA LYS A 131 6.15 -4.77 10.44
C LYS A 131 5.90 -3.98 9.16
N GLN A 132 5.04 -4.50 8.28
CA GLN A 132 4.68 -3.79 7.05
C GLN A 132 3.95 -2.48 7.36
N LEU A 133 3.02 -2.52 8.31
CA LEU A 133 2.32 -1.32 8.76
C LEU A 133 3.31 -0.26 9.23
N ASN A 134 4.28 -0.65 10.04
CA ASN A 134 5.30 0.27 10.52
C ASN A 134 6.07 0.89 9.37
N GLY A 135 6.41 0.11 8.35
CA GLY A 135 7.09 0.62 7.16
C GLY A 135 6.23 1.63 6.41
N ILE A 136 4.93 1.37 6.29
CA ILE A 136 4.00 2.29 5.64
C ILE A 136 3.91 3.60 6.44
N GLU A 137 3.85 3.50 7.75
CA GLU A 137 3.81 4.68 8.63
C GLU A 137 5.08 5.52 8.49
N GLN A 138 6.23 4.88 8.38
CA GLN A 138 7.49 5.58 8.16
C GLN A 138 7.53 6.27 6.79
N ALA A 139 7.01 5.61 5.76
CA ALA A 139 6.91 6.22 4.44
C ALA A 139 6.03 7.46 4.48
N LEU A 140 4.88 7.37 5.16
CA LEU A 140 3.98 8.51 5.30
C LEU A 140 4.67 9.67 6.01
N ALA A 141 5.39 9.40 7.10
CA ALA A 141 6.13 10.44 7.82
C ALA A 141 7.16 11.11 6.92
N SER A 142 7.87 10.33 6.12
CA SER A 142 8.85 10.84 5.17
C SER A 142 8.19 11.76 4.13
N ILE A 143 7.05 11.32 3.57
CA ILE A 143 6.33 12.13 2.58
C ILE A 143 5.87 13.45 3.18
N LYS A 144 5.35 13.41 4.40
CA LYS A 144 4.88 14.61 5.08
C LYS A 144 6.02 15.60 5.34
N SER A 145 7.23 15.11 5.57
CA SER A 145 8.38 15.99 5.76
C SER A 145 8.70 16.80 4.50
N HIS A 146 8.45 16.23 3.33
CA HIS A 146 8.67 16.95 2.06
C HIS A 146 7.69 18.10 1.90
N VAL A 147 6.47 17.96 2.39
CA VAL A 147 5.49 19.05 2.37
C VAL A 147 6.00 20.23 3.20
N HIS A 148 6.53 19.96 4.38
CA HIS A 148 7.05 21.00 5.27
C HIS A 148 8.29 21.69 4.72
N GLU A 149 9.14 20.96 4.02
CA GLU A 149 10.36 21.54 3.44
C GLU A 149 10.09 22.57 2.37
N LYS A 150 8.92 22.55 1.76
CA LYS A 150 8.55 23.49 0.71
C LYS A 150 7.99 24.79 1.23
N VAL A 151 7.71 24.85 2.50
CA VAL A 151 7.24 26.06 3.15
C VAL A 151 8.43 26.88 3.62
#